data_9df20376f3d71e64c1dbeee83e4b2cce
#
_entry.id   9df20376f3d71e64c1dbeee83e4b2cce
#
_cell.length_a   1.000
_cell.length_b   1.000
_cell.length_c   1.000
_cell.angle_alpha   90.00
_cell.angle_beta   90.00
_cell.angle_gamma   90.00
#
_symmetry.space_group_name_H-M   'P 1'
#
loop_
_entity.id
_entity.type
_entity.pdbx_description
1 polymer ?
#
loop_
_entity_poly.entity_id
_entity_poly.type
_entity_poly.pdbx_seq_one_letter_code
_entity_poly.pdbx_strand_id
1 'polypeptide(L)'
;MEAQLEAHHGLIRALRDADQFNQSVAAAMALTALTPDDPLAHTALSISLQHAGYVPEAEAAAARARVLEWKVQLASPPDKDSLP
;
A
#
# COMPACT_ATOMS: atom_id res chain seq x y z
N MET A 1 11.21 7.99 11.16
CA MET A 1 9.94 7.37 10.80
C MET A 1 9.82 7.13 9.32
N GLU A 2 10.06 8.14 8.49
CA GLU A 2 10.01 7.96 7.04
C GLU A 2 11.04 6.93 6.56
N ALA A 3 12.24 6.93 7.14
CA ALA A 3 13.27 5.96 6.77
C ALA A 3 12.82 4.53 7.06
N GLN A 4 12.07 4.31 8.14
CA GLN A 4 11.55 2.98 8.47
C GLN A 4 10.49 2.54 7.47
N LEU A 5 9.62 3.46 7.05
CA LEU A 5 8.59 3.14 6.06
C LEU A 5 9.22 2.82 4.71
N GLU A 6 10.24 3.57 4.30
CA GLU A 6 10.97 3.28 3.08
C GLU A 6 11.65 1.91 3.15
N ALA A 7 12.21 1.56 4.31
CA ALA A 7 12.84 0.25 4.49
C ALA A 7 11.80 -0.86 4.36
N HIS A 8 10.60 -0.70 4.91
CA HIS A 8 9.53 -1.68 4.77
C HIS A 8 9.12 -1.84 3.31
N HIS A 9 8.91 -0.74 2.59
CA HIS A 9 8.57 -0.79 1.17
C HIS A 9 9.69 -1.42 0.35
N GLY A 10 10.94 -1.11 0.66
CA GLY A 10 12.10 -1.71 0.01
C GLY A 10 12.16 -3.22 0.21
N LEU A 11 11.91 -3.69 1.43
CA LEU A 11 11.87 -5.11 1.73
C LEU A 11 10.76 -5.82 0.95
N ILE A 12 9.57 -5.23 0.92
CA ILE A 12 8.44 -5.81 0.19
C ILE A 12 8.80 -5.99 -1.29
N ARG A 13 9.40 -4.96 -1.91
CA ARG A 13 9.82 -5.04 -3.30
C ARG A 13 10.91 -6.08 -3.51
N ALA A 14 11.89 -6.12 -2.63
CA ALA A 14 12.98 -7.09 -2.73
C ALA A 14 12.46 -8.52 -2.65
N LEU A 15 11.49 -8.77 -1.77
CA LEU A 15 10.88 -10.10 -1.64
C LEU A 15 10.11 -10.47 -2.91
N ARG A 16 9.39 -9.52 -3.50
CA ARG A 16 8.70 -9.76 -4.77
C ARG A 16 9.69 -10.06 -5.90
N ASP A 17 10.76 -9.27 -5.97
CA ASP A 17 11.78 -9.44 -7.01
C ASP A 17 12.50 -10.79 -6.88
N ALA A 18 12.58 -11.31 -5.67
CA ALA A 18 13.16 -12.64 -5.39
C ALA A 18 12.13 -13.77 -5.54
N ASP A 19 10.93 -13.49 -6.05
CA ASP A 19 9.84 -14.44 -6.22
C ASP A 19 9.37 -15.04 -4.89
N GLN A 20 9.62 -14.36 -3.79
CA GLN A 20 9.15 -14.78 -2.46
C GLN A 20 7.83 -14.06 -2.14
N PHE A 21 6.81 -14.42 -2.89
CA PHE A 21 5.55 -13.66 -2.88
C PHE A 21 4.80 -13.77 -1.56
N ASN A 22 4.77 -14.96 -0.94
CA ASN A 22 4.07 -15.12 0.34
C ASN A 22 4.76 -14.34 1.45
N GLN A 23 6.09 -14.27 1.43
CA GLN A 23 6.84 -13.45 2.38
C GLN A 23 6.62 -11.97 2.14
N SER A 24 6.53 -11.58 0.88
CA SER A 24 6.19 -10.21 0.49
C SER A 24 4.81 -9.81 1.03
N VAL A 25 3.83 -10.71 0.92
CA VAL A 25 2.49 -10.48 1.47
C VAL A 25 2.56 -10.30 2.99
N ALA A 26 3.28 -11.17 3.69
CA ALA A 26 3.40 -11.07 5.14
C ALA A 26 4.06 -9.74 5.55
N ALA A 27 5.10 -9.32 4.84
CA ALA A 27 5.76 -8.05 5.10
C ALA A 27 4.81 -6.86 4.83
N ALA A 28 4.02 -6.93 3.77
CA ALA A 28 3.06 -5.88 3.45
C ALA A 28 1.93 -5.82 4.47
N MET A 29 1.47 -6.98 4.96
CA MET A 29 0.46 -7.01 6.04
C MET A 29 1.00 -6.37 7.31
N ALA A 30 2.26 -6.64 7.66
CA ALA A 30 2.88 -6.00 8.81
C ALA A 30 2.95 -4.48 8.63
N LEU A 31 3.24 -4.03 7.41
CA LEU A 31 3.27 -2.60 7.11
C LEU A 31 1.89 -1.97 7.27
N THR A 32 0.82 -2.62 6.79
CA THR A 32 -0.54 -2.09 6.95
C THR A 32 -0.94 -2.03 8.42
N ALA A 33 -0.42 -2.91 9.26
CA ALA A 33 -0.66 -2.85 10.70
C ALA A 33 0.04 -1.65 11.36
N LEU A 34 1.20 -1.26 10.83
CA LEU A 34 1.93 -0.07 11.32
C LEU A 34 1.28 1.23 10.86
N THR A 35 0.82 1.27 9.61
CA THR A 35 0.24 2.47 9.01
C THR A 35 -1.10 2.12 8.35
N PRO A 36 -2.14 1.83 9.16
CA PRO A 36 -3.41 1.33 8.61
C PRO A 36 -4.15 2.34 7.75
N ASP A 37 -3.85 3.62 7.87
CA ASP A 37 -4.51 4.67 7.09
C ASP A 37 -3.65 5.19 5.94
N ASP A 38 -2.51 4.56 5.69
CA ASP A 38 -1.63 4.94 4.60
C ASP A 38 -2.01 4.17 3.32
N PRO A 39 -2.48 4.87 2.28
CA PRO A 39 -2.86 4.18 1.05
C PRO A 39 -1.69 3.44 0.39
N LEU A 40 -0.45 3.94 0.55
CA LEU A 40 0.72 3.28 -0.04
C LEU A 40 0.94 1.89 0.55
N ALA A 41 0.67 1.72 1.86
CA ALA A 41 0.80 0.41 2.50
C ALA A 41 -0.18 -0.59 1.90
N HIS A 42 -1.43 -0.18 1.69
CA HIS A 42 -2.45 -1.04 1.12
C HIS A 42 -2.20 -1.32 -0.36
N THR A 43 -1.63 -0.36 -1.10
CA THR A 43 -1.21 -0.58 -2.48
C THR A 43 -0.10 -1.62 -2.55
N ALA A 44 0.90 -1.52 -1.66
CA ALA A 44 1.97 -2.51 -1.59
C ALA A 44 1.42 -3.91 -1.30
N LEU A 45 0.45 -4.00 -0.38
CA LEU A 45 -0.21 -5.27 -0.07
C LEU A 45 -0.96 -5.82 -1.28
N SER A 46 -1.69 -4.98 -1.99
CA SER A 46 -2.42 -5.39 -3.18
C SER A 46 -1.48 -5.99 -4.24
N ILE A 47 -0.37 -5.32 -4.52
CA ILE A 47 0.59 -5.78 -5.52
C ILE A 47 1.18 -7.13 -5.09
N SER A 48 1.55 -7.27 -3.82
CA SER A 48 2.11 -8.53 -3.31
C SER A 48 1.10 -9.66 -3.38
N LEU A 49 -0.16 -9.39 -3.05
CA LEU A 49 -1.23 -10.38 -3.13
C LEU A 49 -1.46 -10.82 -4.57
N GLN A 50 -1.40 -9.88 -5.53
CA GLN A 50 -1.53 -10.22 -6.95
C GLN A 50 -0.44 -11.18 -7.40
N HIS A 51 0.80 -10.89 -7.03
CA HIS A 51 1.93 -11.74 -7.39
C HIS A 51 1.83 -13.12 -6.74
N ALA A 52 1.24 -13.20 -5.55
CA ALA A 52 1.04 -14.46 -4.85
C ALA A 52 -0.18 -15.24 -5.35
N GLY A 53 -0.97 -14.65 -6.24
CA GLY A 53 -2.15 -15.31 -6.81
C GLY A 53 -3.44 -15.10 -6.03
N TYR A 54 -3.43 -14.26 -5.00
CA TYR A 54 -4.62 -13.98 -4.19
C TYR A 54 -5.39 -12.80 -4.78
N VAL A 55 -6.02 -13.02 -5.93
CA VAL A 55 -6.63 -11.94 -6.71
C VAL A 55 -7.79 -11.24 -5.97
N PRO A 56 -8.77 -11.96 -5.36
CA PRO A 56 -9.84 -11.27 -4.64
C PRO A 56 -9.33 -10.43 -3.48
N GLU A 57 -8.34 -10.94 -2.73
CA GLU A 57 -7.75 -10.23 -1.62
C GLU A 57 -6.96 -9.01 -2.11
N ALA A 58 -6.28 -9.14 -3.26
CA ALA A 58 -5.56 -8.03 -3.88
C ALA A 58 -6.52 -6.92 -4.28
N GLU A 59 -7.67 -7.28 -4.85
CA GLU A 59 -8.68 -6.30 -5.22
C GLU A 59 -9.25 -5.58 -4.01
N ALA A 60 -9.47 -6.29 -2.91
CA ALA A 60 -9.95 -5.69 -1.67
C ALA A 60 -8.93 -4.70 -1.12
N ALA A 61 -7.65 -5.06 -1.13
CA ALA A 61 -6.59 -4.17 -0.67
C ALA A 61 -6.47 -2.93 -1.57
N ALA A 62 -6.59 -3.10 -2.88
CA ALA A 62 -6.57 -1.97 -3.83
C ALA A 62 -7.75 -1.04 -3.60
N ALA A 63 -8.94 -1.60 -3.35
CA ALA A 63 -10.12 -0.79 -3.05
C ALA A 63 -9.92 0.01 -1.76
N ARG A 64 -9.33 -0.60 -0.75
CA ARG A 64 -9.01 0.10 0.50
C ARG A 64 -8.03 1.24 0.26
N ALA A 65 -7.01 1.03 -0.56
CA ALA A 65 -6.05 2.08 -0.92
C ALA A 65 -6.77 3.26 -1.58
N ARG A 66 -7.69 2.99 -2.51
CA ARG A 66 -8.44 4.06 -3.19
C ARG A 66 -9.30 4.86 -2.22
N VAL A 67 -9.96 4.17 -1.28
CA VAL A 67 -10.78 4.84 -0.27
C VAL A 67 -9.90 5.74 0.60
N LEU A 68 -8.74 5.26 1.01
CA LEU A 68 -7.83 6.04 1.84
C LEU A 68 -7.26 7.23 1.09
N GLU A 69 -6.93 7.07 -0.19
CA GLU A 69 -6.48 8.19 -1.01
C GLU A 69 -7.57 9.26 -1.12
N TRP A 70 -8.80 8.82 -1.30
CA TRP A 70 -9.92 9.74 -1.38
C TRP A 70 -10.12 10.49 -0.07
N LYS A 71 -10.00 9.80 1.07
CA LYS A 71 -10.09 10.45 2.38
C LYS A 71 -9.00 11.49 2.57
N VAL A 72 -7.78 11.20 2.12
CA VAL A 72 -6.68 12.16 2.18
C VAL A 72 -7.01 13.39 1.33
N GLN A 73 -7.53 13.20 0.14
CA GLN A 73 -7.92 14.31 -0.73
C GLN A 73 -9.02 15.16 -0.11
N LEU A 74 -10.00 14.54 0.55
CA LEU A 74 -11.08 15.27 1.21
C LEU A 74 -10.60 16.02 2.44
N ALA A 75 -9.65 15.43 3.18
CA ALA A 75 -9.07 16.07 4.35
C ALA A 75 -8.15 17.23 3.98
N SER A 76 -7.55 17.16 2.80
CA SER A 76 -6.71 18.24 2.26
C SER A 76 -7.49 18.93 1.16
N PRO A 77 -8.18 20.06 1.46
CA PRO A 77 -8.96 20.74 0.42
C PRO A 77 -8.08 21.07 -0.77
N PRO A 78 -8.65 21.01 -1.97
CA PRO A 78 -7.88 21.33 -3.16
C PRO A 78 -7.25 22.70 -3.01
N ASP A 79 -6.01 22.80 -3.43
CA ASP A 79 -5.29 24.05 -3.44
C ASP A 79 -6.09 25.07 -4.24
N LYS A 80 -6.23 26.28 -3.68
CA LYS A 80 -6.95 27.35 -4.37
C LYS A 80 -6.35 27.64 -5.73
N ASP A 81 -5.06 27.43 -5.86
CA ASP A 81 -4.34 27.66 -7.11
C ASP A 81 -4.66 26.61 -8.17
N SER A 82 -5.20 25.45 -7.78
CA SER A 82 -5.56 24.41 -8.72
C SER A 82 -6.99 24.55 -9.23
N LEU A 83 -7.74 25.48 -8.68
CA LEU A 83 -9.11 25.72 -9.12
C LEU A 83 -9.11 26.74 -10.28
N PRO A 84 -9.92 26.52 -11.29
CA PRO A 84 -10.07 27.48 -12.38
C PRO A 84 -10.67 28.81 -11.94
#